data_7daf0306c98195ba153d351d9e6b06aa
#
_entry.id   7daf0306c98195ba153d351d9e6b06aa
#
_cell.length_a   1.000
_cell.length_b   1.000
_cell.length_c   1.000
_cell.angle_alpha   90.00
_cell.angle_beta   90.00
_cell.angle_gamma   90.00
#
_symmetry.space_group_name_H-M   'P 1'
#
loop_
_entity.id
_entity.type
_entity.pdbx_description
1 polymer ?
#
loop_
_entity_poly.entity_id
_entity_poly.type
_entity_poly.pdbx_seq_one_letter_code
_entity_poly.pdbx_strand_id
1 'polypeptide(L)'
;MSDVCLGIDTSNYTTSVALLEQHGDLQQQKRLLPVPKGALGLRQSDAVFHHTQQLPELLDALWRRPFELVAVGASVTPCDAVGSYMPCFTVGAGAAQMLARTHGVPLHRFSHQSGHIAAALYGSGKMELRFAPFLAFHVSGGTTEVLLVKPHRERIFDSKLVAASLDLKGGQAVDRVGGMLGLEFPAGKALETLALQWEEPCSVRPAMKGCDFSLSGVENQCSAMLQQGRPKAEIARFCLEYLRASLEKCVQALQCQYGDLPLLFAGGVMSNSILRDAFTVGYGAYFAPPVFSADNAAGIAVLTALKEGWF
;
A
#
# COMPACT_ATOMS: atom_id res chain seq x y z
N MET A 1 11.55 22.48 -21.81
CA MET A 1 10.81 22.19 -20.57
C MET A 1 10.49 20.71 -20.60
N SER A 2 10.48 20.04 -19.45
CA SER A 2 10.08 18.62 -19.41
C SER A 2 8.56 18.52 -19.42
N ASP A 3 8.02 17.58 -20.18
CA ASP A 3 6.62 17.20 -20.15
C ASP A 3 6.34 16.41 -18.88
N VAL A 4 5.29 16.78 -18.14
CA VAL A 4 4.95 16.14 -16.86
C VAL A 4 3.49 15.76 -16.76
N CYS A 5 3.21 14.67 -16.09
CA CYS A 5 1.89 14.28 -15.58
C CYS A 5 1.81 14.54 -14.07
N LEU A 6 0.79 15.28 -13.64
CA LEU A 6 0.53 15.55 -12.22
C LEU A 6 -0.43 14.52 -11.65
N GLY A 7 -0.08 13.93 -10.52
CA GLY A 7 -0.97 13.12 -9.69
C GLY A 7 -1.32 13.82 -8.39
N ILE A 8 -2.57 13.76 -7.97
CA ILE A 8 -3.07 14.29 -6.69
C ILE A 8 -3.83 13.19 -5.96
N ASP A 9 -3.49 12.97 -4.69
CA ASP A 9 -4.19 12.04 -3.81
C ASP A 9 -4.44 12.68 -2.44
N THR A 10 -5.70 12.80 -2.08
CA THR A 10 -6.17 13.31 -0.77
C THR A 10 -6.95 12.22 -0.06
N SER A 11 -6.34 11.03 0.00
CA SER A 11 -6.88 9.89 0.75
C SER A 11 -6.73 10.09 2.25
N ASN A 12 -7.60 9.51 2.97
CA ASN A 12 -7.88 9.52 4.40
C ASN A 12 -6.87 10.21 5.34
N TYR A 13 -5.59 9.80 5.37
CA TYR A 13 -4.59 10.30 6.33
C TYR A 13 -3.40 11.03 5.70
N THR A 14 -3.33 11.10 4.37
CA THR A 14 -2.17 11.66 3.68
C THR A 14 -2.59 12.58 2.55
N THR A 15 -2.14 13.83 2.59
CA THR A 15 -2.16 14.71 1.42
C THR A 15 -0.91 14.43 0.60
N SER A 16 -1.04 14.12 -0.68
CA SER A 16 0.11 13.86 -1.54
C SER A 16 -0.08 14.37 -2.97
N VAL A 17 1.03 14.77 -3.57
CA VAL A 17 1.14 15.22 -4.96
C VAL A 17 2.40 14.63 -5.57
N ALA A 18 2.36 14.32 -6.86
CA ALA A 18 3.51 13.79 -7.58
C ALA A 18 3.55 14.32 -9.02
N LEU A 19 4.75 14.60 -9.52
CA LEU A 19 5.05 14.86 -10.92
C LEU A 19 5.85 13.70 -11.49
N LEU A 20 5.37 13.14 -12.58
CA LEU A 20 6.10 12.16 -13.36
C LEU A 20 6.50 12.78 -14.69
N GLU A 21 7.80 12.80 -14.99
CA GLU A 21 8.33 13.27 -16.26
C GLU A 21 8.27 12.16 -17.31
N GLN A 22 8.16 12.51 -18.58
CA GLN A 22 8.09 11.55 -19.67
C GLN A 22 9.28 10.59 -19.70
N HIS A 23 10.45 11.02 -19.22
CA HIS A 23 11.66 10.20 -19.14
C HIS A 23 11.77 9.34 -17.88
N GLY A 24 10.72 9.31 -17.05
CA GLY A 24 10.60 8.42 -15.90
C GLY A 24 11.02 9.01 -14.55
N ASP A 25 11.51 10.26 -14.49
CA ASP A 25 11.82 10.91 -13.22
C ASP A 25 10.54 11.25 -12.45
N LEU A 26 10.41 10.73 -11.23
CA LEU A 26 9.25 10.93 -10.38
C LEU A 26 9.63 11.74 -9.14
N GLN A 27 8.97 12.87 -8.97
CA GLN A 27 9.06 13.71 -7.79
C GLN A 27 7.74 13.65 -7.02
N GLN A 28 7.80 13.54 -5.70
CA GLN A 28 6.59 13.53 -4.87
C GLN A 28 6.77 14.34 -3.60
N GLN A 29 5.67 14.91 -3.15
CA GLN A 29 5.54 15.56 -1.85
C GLN A 29 4.33 14.97 -1.12
N LYS A 30 4.49 14.67 0.17
CA LYS A 30 3.41 14.14 0.98
C LYS A 30 3.50 14.59 2.42
N ARG A 31 2.34 14.69 3.07
CA ARG A 31 2.23 15.07 4.48
C ARG A 31 1.07 14.35 5.13
N LEU A 32 1.35 13.74 6.29
CA LEU A 32 0.29 13.15 7.10
C LEU A 32 -0.61 14.23 7.69
N LEU A 33 -1.89 13.91 7.80
CA LEU A 33 -2.83 14.73 8.52
C LEU A 33 -2.58 14.63 10.03
N PRO A 34 -2.75 15.73 10.79
CA PRO A 34 -2.60 15.70 12.23
C PRO A 34 -3.75 14.91 12.86
N VAL A 35 -3.42 13.79 13.51
CA VAL A 35 -4.38 12.99 14.29
C VAL A 35 -4.20 13.33 15.77
N PRO A 36 -5.25 13.76 16.49
CA PRO A 36 -5.16 14.04 17.91
C PRO A 36 -4.69 12.82 18.71
N LYS A 37 -3.85 13.02 19.73
CA LYS A 37 -3.39 11.94 20.61
C LYS A 37 -4.58 11.23 21.25
N GLY A 38 -4.65 9.91 21.11
CA GLY A 38 -5.73 9.08 21.66
C GLY A 38 -6.98 8.96 20.78
N ALA A 39 -7.03 9.64 19.63
CA ALA A 39 -8.13 9.45 18.69
C ALA A 39 -7.95 8.14 17.90
N LEU A 40 -9.06 7.42 17.68
CA LEU A 40 -9.09 6.17 16.90
C LEU A 40 -9.15 6.42 15.38
N GLY A 41 -9.14 7.70 14.95
CA GLY A 41 -9.22 8.09 13.54
C GLY A 41 -9.48 9.58 13.37
N LEU A 42 -9.67 10.02 12.13
CA LEU A 42 -10.00 11.39 11.77
C LEU A 42 -11.44 11.46 11.24
N ARG A 43 -12.20 12.48 11.65
CA ARG A 43 -13.49 12.77 11.01
C ARG A 43 -13.26 13.22 9.58
N GLN A 44 -14.17 12.88 8.69
CA GLN A 44 -14.02 13.26 7.27
C GLN A 44 -14.00 14.79 7.06
N SER A 45 -14.74 15.56 7.87
CA SER A 45 -14.69 17.03 7.87
C SER A 45 -13.30 17.56 8.21
N ASP A 46 -12.63 16.96 9.19
CA ASP A 46 -11.30 17.37 9.62
C ASP A 46 -10.26 16.99 8.56
N ALA A 47 -10.42 15.82 7.93
CA ALA A 47 -9.59 15.40 6.81
C ALA A 47 -9.72 16.41 5.63
N VAL A 48 -10.94 16.76 5.23
CA VAL A 48 -11.20 17.78 4.19
C VAL A 48 -10.52 19.10 4.54
N PHE A 49 -10.68 19.59 5.78
CA PHE A 49 -10.05 20.82 6.24
C PHE A 49 -8.51 20.77 6.12
N HIS A 50 -7.90 19.73 6.64
CA HIS A 50 -6.44 19.61 6.61
C HIS A 50 -5.90 19.41 5.19
N HIS A 51 -6.56 18.63 4.34
CA HIS A 51 -6.19 18.50 2.93
C HIS A 51 -6.24 19.86 2.23
N THR A 52 -7.29 20.67 2.49
CA THR A 52 -7.42 22.02 1.90
C THR A 52 -6.27 22.93 2.31
N GLN A 53 -5.79 22.81 3.54
CA GLN A 53 -4.63 23.60 4.01
C GLN A 53 -3.30 23.10 3.42
N GLN A 54 -3.09 21.78 3.40
CA GLN A 54 -1.80 21.20 3.03
C GLN A 54 -1.56 21.15 1.52
N LEU A 55 -2.61 20.95 0.71
CA LEU A 55 -2.47 20.73 -0.72
C LEU A 55 -1.76 21.87 -1.47
N PRO A 56 -2.10 23.17 -1.25
CA PRO A 56 -1.37 24.28 -1.89
C PRO A 56 0.12 24.28 -1.55
N GLU A 57 0.48 24.06 -0.28
CA GLU A 57 1.87 24.06 0.16
C GLU A 57 2.69 22.91 -0.48
N LEU A 58 2.07 21.73 -0.67
CA LEU A 58 2.71 20.62 -1.32
C LEU A 58 2.87 20.83 -2.82
N LEU A 59 1.90 21.47 -3.47
CA LEU A 59 2.00 21.88 -4.86
C LEU A 59 3.13 22.90 -5.05
N ASP A 60 3.22 23.93 -4.22
CA ASP A 60 4.30 24.92 -4.27
C ASP A 60 5.67 24.25 -4.07
N ALA A 61 5.78 23.29 -3.15
CA ALA A 61 7.02 22.56 -2.92
C ALA A 61 7.44 21.69 -4.12
N LEU A 62 6.50 21.26 -4.95
CA LEU A 62 6.73 20.46 -6.14
C LEU A 62 7.03 21.35 -7.36
N TRP A 63 6.46 22.55 -7.44
CA TRP A 63 6.53 23.50 -8.57
C TRP A 63 7.79 24.35 -8.56
N ARG A 64 8.96 23.73 -8.36
CA ARG A 64 10.24 24.48 -8.18
C ARG A 64 10.96 24.84 -9.45
N ARG A 65 10.59 24.27 -10.60
CA ARG A 65 11.20 24.52 -11.91
C ARG A 65 10.13 24.59 -13.00
N PRO A 66 10.38 25.29 -14.10
CA PRO A 66 9.47 25.30 -15.24
C PRO A 66 9.32 23.91 -15.85
N PHE A 67 8.10 23.50 -16.12
CA PHE A 67 7.75 22.28 -16.87
C PHE A 67 6.48 22.52 -17.69
N GLU A 68 6.17 21.63 -18.60
CA GLU A 68 4.93 21.63 -19.36
C GLU A 68 3.99 20.57 -18.79
N LEU A 69 2.83 21.00 -18.30
CA LEU A 69 1.82 20.09 -17.77
C LEU A 69 1.05 19.47 -18.93
N VAL A 70 1.14 18.14 -19.08
CA VAL A 70 0.47 17.39 -20.16
C VAL A 70 -0.89 16.89 -19.74
N ALA A 71 -1.01 16.40 -18.50
CA ALA A 71 -2.27 15.91 -17.96
C ALA A 71 -2.27 15.96 -16.42
N VAL A 72 -3.47 15.99 -15.84
CA VAL A 72 -3.69 15.93 -14.39
C VAL A 72 -4.51 14.68 -14.06
N GLY A 73 -4.07 13.95 -13.04
CA GLY A 73 -4.81 12.82 -12.46
C GLY A 73 -5.17 13.09 -11.01
N ALA A 74 -6.29 12.56 -10.57
CA ALA A 74 -6.66 12.57 -9.16
C ALA A 74 -7.32 11.26 -8.73
N SER A 75 -7.04 10.84 -7.48
CA SER A 75 -7.89 9.86 -6.81
C SER A 75 -9.22 10.52 -6.44
N VAL A 76 -10.33 9.87 -6.78
CA VAL A 76 -11.68 10.43 -6.57
C VAL A 76 -12.57 9.53 -5.70
N THR A 77 -12.14 8.28 -5.49
CA THR A 77 -12.84 7.28 -4.69
C THR A 77 -11.83 6.37 -3.98
N PRO A 78 -12.18 5.72 -2.86
CA PRO A 78 -11.34 4.71 -2.21
C PRO A 78 -11.00 3.53 -3.14
N CYS A 79 -11.99 2.95 -3.79
CA CYS A 79 -11.86 1.81 -4.71
C CYS A 79 -12.85 1.94 -5.88
N ASP A 80 -12.79 1.00 -6.85
CA ASP A 80 -13.64 1.01 -8.04
C ASP A 80 -15.05 0.42 -7.82
N ALA A 81 -15.40 0.04 -6.59
CA ALA A 81 -16.72 -0.48 -6.26
C ALA A 81 -17.80 0.58 -6.43
N VAL A 82 -18.97 0.16 -6.93
CA VAL A 82 -20.14 1.04 -7.09
C VAL A 82 -20.55 1.61 -5.72
N GLY A 83 -20.70 2.94 -5.63
CA GLY A 83 -21.03 3.64 -4.38
C GLY A 83 -19.83 3.90 -3.45
N SER A 84 -18.61 3.55 -3.85
CA SER A 84 -17.39 3.90 -3.10
C SER A 84 -17.22 5.42 -3.08
N TYR A 85 -17.29 6.01 -1.89
CA TYR A 85 -17.21 7.47 -1.70
C TYR A 85 -16.63 7.81 -0.33
N MET A 86 -15.75 8.80 -0.29
CA MET A 86 -15.32 9.48 0.94
C MET A 86 -15.13 10.98 0.66
N PRO A 87 -15.61 11.87 1.55
CA PRO A 87 -15.54 13.33 1.36
C PRO A 87 -14.14 13.89 1.14
N CYS A 88 -13.11 13.30 1.78
CA CYS A 88 -11.72 13.79 1.67
C CYS A 88 -11.21 13.83 0.22
N PHE A 89 -11.65 12.92 -0.65
CA PHE A 89 -11.24 12.93 -2.06
C PHE A 89 -11.72 14.13 -2.86
N THR A 90 -12.78 14.83 -2.39
CA THR A 90 -13.31 15.99 -3.10
C THR A 90 -12.31 17.15 -3.18
N VAL A 91 -11.38 17.25 -2.22
CA VAL A 91 -10.34 18.30 -2.21
C VAL A 91 -9.39 18.12 -3.39
N GLY A 92 -8.79 16.94 -3.51
CA GLY A 92 -7.87 16.61 -4.60
C GLY A 92 -8.55 16.65 -5.96
N ALA A 93 -9.77 16.08 -6.05
CA ALA A 93 -10.57 16.10 -7.28
C ALA A 93 -10.91 17.53 -7.74
N GLY A 94 -11.28 18.41 -6.82
CA GLY A 94 -11.57 19.81 -7.11
C GLY A 94 -10.33 20.58 -7.58
N ALA A 95 -9.20 20.42 -6.88
CA ALA A 95 -7.93 21.03 -7.26
C ALA A 95 -7.46 20.55 -8.65
N ALA A 96 -7.51 19.24 -8.89
CA ALA A 96 -7.17 18.66 -10.18
C ALA A 96 -8.04 19.19 -11.33
N GLN A 97 -9.36 19.36 -11.09
CA GLN A 97 -10.29 19.92 -12.05
C GLN A 97 -9.93 21.38 -12.39
N MET A 98 -9.61 22.20 -11.37
CA MET A 98 -9.20 23.60 -11.58
C MET A 98 -7.89 23.68 -12.37
N LEU A 99 -6.88 22.92 -11.99
CA LEU A 99 -5.58 22.91 -12.67
C LEU A 99 -5.71 22.45 -14.12
N ALA A 100 -6.41 21.33 -14.37
CA ALA A 100 -6.61 20.82 -15.73
C ALA A 100 -7.32 21.86 -16.62
N ARG A 101 -8.34 22.54 -16.11
CA ARG A 101 -9.08 23.58 -16.86
C ARG A 101 -8.24 24.82 -17.11
N THR A 102 -7.47 25.27 -16.13
CA THR A 102 -6.62 26.46 -16.26
C THR A 102 -5.50 26.26 -17.28
N HIS A 103 -4.91 25.04 -17.31
CA HIS A 103 -3.85 24.71 -18.25
C HIS A 103 -4.35 24.16 -19.59
N GLY A 104 -5.65 23.90 -19.74
CA GLY A 104 -6.23 23.36 -20.98
C GLY A 104 -5.83 21.91 -21.27
N VAL A 105 -5.52 21.11 -20.23
CA VAL A 105 -5.04 19.74 -20.35
C VAL A 105 -6.08 18.71 -19.89
N PRO A 106 -5.94 17.41 -20.28
CA PRO A 106 -6.84 16.37 -19.83
C PRO A 106 -6.85 16.17 -18.30
N LEU A 107 -8.03 15.80 -17.77
CA LEU A 107 -8.20 15.35 -16.39
C LEU A 107 -8.57 13.86 -16.36
N HIS A 108 -7.75 13.05 -15.68
CA HIS A 108 -8.00 11.64 -15.45
C HIS A 108 -8.42 11.38 -13.99
N ARG A 109 -9.42 10.50 -13.81
CA ARG A 109 -9.97 10.16 -12.50
C ARG A 109 -9.75 8.68 -12.23
N PHE A 110 -9.21 8.37 -11.06
CA PHE A 110 -8.87 7.00 -10.65
C PHE A 110 -9.38 6.72 -9.24
N SER A 111 -9.42 5.46 -8.84
CA SER A 111 -9.55 5.11 -7.45
C SER A 111 -8.18 5.18 -6.76
N HIS A 112 -8.18 5.43 -5.46
CA HIS A 112 -6.98 5.37 -4.61
C HIS A 112 -6.34 3.97 -4.66
N GLN A 113 -7.17 2.92 -4.65
CA GLN A 113 -6.71 1.53 -4.77
C GLN A 113 -5.95 1.28 -6.08
N SER A 114 -6.45 1.80 -7.22
CA SER A 114 -5.71 1.73 -8.50
C SER A 114 -4.38 2.50 -8.44
N GLY A 115 -4.33 3.61 -7.70
CA GLY A 115 -3.10 4.34 -7.42
C GLY A 115 -2.07 3.47 -6.69
N HIS A 116 -2.47 2.74 -5.65
CA HIS A 116 -1.57 1.81 -4.93
C HIS A 116 -1.02 0.71 -5.85
N ILE A 117 -1.85 0.13 -6.69
CA ILE A 117 -1.43 -0.90 -7.66
C ILE A 117 -0.38 -0.31 -8.62
N ALA A 118 -0.66 0.85 -9.20
CA ALA A 118 0.26 1.50 -10.13
C ALA A 118 1.59 1.91 -9.48
N ALA A 119 1.54 2.45 -8.25
CA ALA A 119 2.75 2.77 -7.48
C ALA A 119 3.60 1.52 -7.21
N ALA A 120 2.97 0.39 -6.89
CA ALA A 120 3.65 -0.87 -6.66
C ALA A 120 4.29 -1.43 -7.94
N LEU A 121 3.59 -1.38 -9.07
CA LEU A 121 4.12 -1.78 -10.37
C LEU A 121 5.31 -0.93 -10.79
N TYR A 122 5.17 0.38 -10.70
CA TYR A 122 6.23 1.34 -11.04
C TYR A 122 7.44 1.14 -10.13
N GLY A 123 7.23 1.10 -8.82
CA GLY A 123 8.30 0.95 -7.84
C GLY A 123 9.03 -0.38 -7.92
N SER A 124 8.36 -1.46 -8.30
CA SER A 124 8.99 -2.77 -8.50
C SER A 124 9.69 -2.93 -9.86
N GLY A 125 9.53 -1.96 -10.78
CA GLY A 125 10.00 -2.06 -12.15
C GLY A 125 9.28 -3.11 -12.99
N LYS A 126 8.04 -3.47 -12.60
CA LYS A 126 7.25 -4.55 -13.21
C LYS A 126 5.99 -4.06 -13.90
N MET A 127 6.13 -2.97 -14.65
CA MET A 127 5.03 -2.37 -15.40
C MET A 127 4.39 -3.31 -16.43
N GLU A 128 5.14 -4.31 -16.92
CA GLU A 128 4.64 -5.33 -17.83
C GLU A 128 3.53 -6.21 -17.25
N LEU A 129 3.44 -6.36 -15.93
CA LEU A 129 2.36 -7.12 -15.28
C LEU A 129 0.97 -6.55 -15.58
N ARG A 130 0.87 -5.27 -15.94
CA ARG A 130 -0.42 -4.64 -16.28
C ARG A 130 -1.13 -5.26 -17.50
N PHE A 131 -0.42 -6.02 -18.32
CA PHE A 131 -0.97 -6.63 -19.54
C PHE A 131 -1.63 -8.00 -19.33
N ALA A 132 -1.47 -8.61 -18.15
CA ALA A 132 -2.02 -9.91 -17.79
C ALA A 132 -2.57 -9.90 -16.37
N PRO A 133 -3.42 -10.87 -15.98
CA PRO A 133 -3.87 -10.99 -14.60
C PRO A 133 -2.71 -11.25 -13.63
N PHE A 134 -2.76 -10.66 -12.43
CA PHE A 134 -1.83 -10.91 -11.33
C PHE A 134 -2.51 -10.72 -9.97
N LEU A 135 -1.86 -11.17 -8.89
CA LEU A 135 -2.31 -10.99 -7.52
C LEU A 135 -1.50 -9.89 -6.85
N ALA A 136 -2.18 -8.84 -6.37
CA ALA A 136 -1.57 -7.75 -5.62
C ALA A 136 -1.89 -7.89 -4.13
N PHE A 137 -0.87 -8.11 -3.33
CA PHE A 137 -0.93 -8.20 -1.86
C PHE A 137 -0.58 -6.85 -1.27
N HIS A 138 -1.48 -6.30 -0.46
CA HIS A 138 -1.19 -5.10 0.33
C HIS A 138 -1.19 -5.47 1.81
N VAL A 139 -0.02 -5.45 2.45
CA VAL A 139 0.16 -5.84 3.85
C VAL A 139 0.79 -4.69 4.64
N SER A 140 -0.03 -3.99 5.41
CA SER A 140 0.35 -2.79 6.15
C SER A 140 -0.29 -2.76 7.55
N GLY A 141 -0.14 -1.66 8.26
CA GLY A 141 -0.83 -1.41 9.53
C GLY A 141 -2.32 -1.17 9.39
N GLY A 142 -2.75 -0.61 8.26
CA GLY A 142 -4.15 -0.29 7.98
C GLY A 142 -4.87 -1.33 7.12
N THR A 143 -4.14 -2.05 6.28
CA THR A 143 -4.70 -2.95 5.27
C THR A 143 -3.94 -4.27 5.25
N THR A 144 -4.67 -5.37 5.09
CA THR A 144 -4.10 -6.69 4.78
C THR A 144 -5.08 -7.42 3.90
N GLU A 145 -4.88 -7.31 2.60
CA GLU A 145 -5.79 -7.79 1.57
C GLU A 145 -5.04 -8.24 0.31
N VAL A 146 -5.72 -9.03 -0.50
CA VAL A 146 -5.24 -9.49 -1.80
C VAL A 146 -6.26 -9.15 -2.88
N LEU A 147 -5.79 -8.51 -3.92
CA LEU A 147 -6.57 -8.14 -5.09
C LEU A 147 -6.19 -9.01 -6.28
N LEU A 148 -7.17 -9.58 -6.95
CA LEU A 148 -7.00 -10.07 -8.31
C LEU A 148 -7.10 -8.87 -9.24
N VAL A 149 -6.01 -8.51 -9.88
CA VAL A 149 -5.91 -7.39 -10.81
C VAL A 149 -5.92 -7.93 -12.23
N LYS A 150 -6.75 -7.33 -13.08
CA LYS A 150 -6.85 -7.66 -14.52
C LYS A 150 -6.68 -6.41 -15.35
N PRO A 151 -6.14 -6.52 -16.57
CA PRO A 151 -6.13 -5.41 -17.52
C PRO A 151 -7.55 -4.90 -17.81
N HIS A 152 -7.71 -3.59 -17.90
CA HIS A 152 -8.97 -2.97 -18.31
C HIS A 152 -8.71 -1.82 -19.27
N ARG A 153 -9.42 -1.79 -20.40
CA ARG A 153 -9.17 -0.84 -21.49
C ARG A 153 -9.31 0.62 -21.06
N GLU A 154 -10.35 0.94 -20.30
CA GLU A 154 -10.65 2.32 -19.91
C GLU A 154 -10.03 2.72 -18.56
N ARG A 155 -10.02 1.81 -17.57
CA ARG A 155 -9.55 2.09 -16.21
C ARG A 155 -8.10 1.67 -15.96
N ILE A 156 -7.42 1.08 -16.97
CA ILE A 156 -6.11 0.45 -16.90
C ILE A 156 -6.18 -0.87 -16.13
N PHE A 157 -6.76 -0.86 -14.95
CA PHE A 157 -6.97 -2.03 -14.11
C PHE A 157 -8.45 -2.23 -13.78
N ASP A 158 -8.83 -3.48 -13.63
CA ASP A 158 -10.00 -3.94 -12.89
C ASP A 158 -9.51 -4.78 -11.72
N SER A 159 -9.86 -4.39 -10.50
CA SER A 159 -9.39 -5.05 -9.29
C SER A 159 -10.54 -5.62 -8.48
N LYS A 160 -10.37 -6.86 -8.01
CA LYS A 160 -11.36 -7.56 -7.18
C LYS A 160 -10.69 -8.06 -5.92
N LEU A 161 -11.26 -7.73 -4.76
CA LEU A 161 -10.85 -8.32 -3.49
C LEU A 161 -11.11 -9.83 -3.51
N VAL A 162 -10.07 -10.63 -3.29
CA VAL A 162 -10.13 -12.10 -3.35
C VAL A 162 -9.70 -12.78 -2.05
N ALA A 163 -9.00 -12.07 -1.17
CA ALA A 163 -8.68 -12.52 0.17
C ALA A 163 -8.35 -11.33 1.08
N ALA A 164 -8.56 -11.49 2.39
CA ALA A 164 -8.20 -10.49 3.39
C ALA A 164 -7.91 -11.13 4.75
N SER A 165 -7.24 -10.39 5.62
CA SER A 165 -7.25 -10.72 7.05
C SER A 165 -8.61 -10.39 7.65
N LEU A 166 -9.20 -11.35 8.32
CA LEU A 166 -10.55 -11.27 8.92
C LEU A 166 -10.58 -10.48 10.23
N ASP A 167 -9.43 -10.23 10.82
CA ASP A 167 -9.30 -9.57 12.12
C ASP A 167 -8.17 -8.53 12.13
N LEU A 168 -7.02 -8.82 12.70
CA LEU A 168 -5.88 -7.91 12.76
C LEU A 168 -5.22 -7.75 11.39
N LYS A 169 -4.76 -6.53 11.12
CA LYS A 169 -3.90 -6.27 9.98
C LYS A 169 -2.46 -6.69 10.29
N GLY A 170 -1.68 -7.05 9.25
CA GLY A 170 -0.32 -7.57 9.43
C GLY A 170 0.58 -6.64 10.25
N GLY A 171 0.56 -5.34 9.98
CA GLY A 171 1.33 -4.37 10.76
C GLY A 171 0.83 -4.24 12.20
N GLN A 172 -0.48 -4.32 12.44
CA GLN A 172 -1.02 -4.32 13.80
C GLN A 172 -0.56 -5.55 14.61
N ALA A 173 -0.52 -6.72 13.98
CA ALA A 173 -0.02 -7.93 14.62
C ALA A 173 1.46 -7.78 15.01
N VAL A 174 2.29 -7.25 14.10
CA VAL A 174 3.71 -6.94 14.34
C VAL A 174 3.88 -5.92 15.46
N ASP A 175 3.14 -4.81 15.44
CA ASP A 175 3.25 -3.74 16.43
C ASP A 175 2.77 -4.18 17.82
N ARG A 176 1.70 -4.98 17.91
CA ARG A 176 1.21 -5.51 19.19
C ARG A 176 2.20 -6.48 19.84
N VAL A 177 2.74 -7.42 19.04
CA VAL A 177 3.79 -8.33 19.55
C VAL A 177 5.06 -7.55 19.90
N GLY A 178 5.45 -6.57 19.07
CA GLY A 178 6.57 -5.69 19.38
C GLY A 178 6.39 -4.94 20.69
N GLY A 179 5.23 -4.31 20.90
CA GLY A 179 4.91 -3.64 22.18
C GLY A 179 4.92 -4.58 23.38
N MET A 180 4.43 -5.82 23.23
CA MET A 180 4.49 -6.88 24.24
C MET A 180 5.94 -7.23 24.62
N LEU A 181 6.87 -7.18 23.68
CA LEU A 181 8.30 -7.41 23.90
C LEU A 181 9.05 -6.17 24.40
N GLY A 182 8.38 -5.01 24.54
CA GLY A 182 8.94 -3.74 24.97
C GLY A 182 9.65 -2.96 23.87
N LEU A 183 9.31 -3.22 22.59
CA LEU A 183 9.83 -2.47 21.45
C LEU A 183 9.02 -1.20 21.21
N GLU A 184 9.66 -0.15 20.70
CA GLU A 184 9.00 1.12 20.36
C GLU A 184 8.17 1.01 19.07
N PHE A 185 7.09 1.76 19.01
CA PHE A 185 6.23 1.88 17.82
C PHE A 185 6.87 2.86 16.79
N PRO A 186 6.86 2.53 15.50
CA PRO A 186 6.46 1.26 14.88
C PRO A 186 7.50 0.15 15.06
N ALA A 187 7.05 -1.02 15.50
CA ALA A 187 7.94 -2.09 15.97
C ALA A 187 8.58 -2.92 14.86
N GLY A 188 8.12 -2.79 13.60
CA GLY A 188 8.46 -3.71 12.51
C GLY A 188 9.96 -3.97 12.34
N LYS A 189 10.78 -2.91 12.26
CA LYS A 189 12.23 -3.04 12.06
C LYS A 189 12.92 -3.64 13.30
N ALA A 190 12.52 -3.21 14.51
CA ALA A 190 13.09 -3.72 15.75
C ALA A 190 12.71 -5.19 15.97
N LEU A 191 11.47 -5.57 15.66
CA LEU A 191 11.00 -6.95 15.71
C LEU A 191 11.77 -7.85 14.73
N GLU A 192 12.02 -7.39 13.51
CA GLU A 192 12.85 -8.11 12.53
C GLU A 192 14.27 -8.32 13.03
N THR A 193 14.93 -7.26 13.52
CA THR A 193 16.29 -7.35 14.07
C THR A 193 16.37 -8.37 15.20
N LEU A 194 15.34 -8.43 16.05
CA LEU A 194 15.26 -9.41 17.13
C LEU A 194 15.01 -10.83 16.60
N ALA A 195 14.12 -10.99 15.63
CA ALA A 195 13.79 -12.27 15.02
C ALA A 195 14.97 -12.92 14.28
N LEU A 196 15.85 -12.11 13.68
CA LEU A 196 17.05 -12.57 13.00
C LEU A 196 18.12 -13.18 13.94
N GLN A 197 17.98 -12.98 15.27
CA GLN A 197 18.84 -13.61 16.27
C GLN A 197 18.40 -15.05 16.61
N TRP A 198 17.28 -15.51 16.08
CA TRP A 198 16.75 -16.86 16.30
C TRP A 198 16.81 -17.69 15.01
N GLU A 199 17.60 -18.74 15.01
CA GLU A 199 17.84 -19.59 13.83
C GLU A 199 17.01 -20.88 13.83
N GLU A 200 16.52 -21.30 15.01
CA GLU A 200 15.74 -22.53 15.14
C GLU A 200 14.37 -22.45 14.45
N PRO A 201 13.88 -23.55 13.87
CA PRO A 201 12.58 -23.58 13.22
C PRO A 201 11.43 -23.28 14.19
N CYS A 202 10.50 -22.44 13.76
CA CYS A 202 9.26 -22.18 14.47
C CYS A 202 8.10 -22.94 13.83
N SER A 203 7.44 -23.81 14.61
CA SER A 203 6.24 -24.51 14.15
C SER A 203 5.02 -23.60 14.33
N VAL A 204 4.38 -23.21 13.23
CA VAL A 204 3.21 -22.32 13.23
C VAL A 204 2.04 -22.97 12.50
N ARG A 205 0.82 -22.68 12.95
CA ARG A 205 -0.42 -23.13 12.30
C ARG A 205 -1.32 -21.93 12.05
N PRO A 206 -1.32 -21.38 10.82
CA PRO A 206 -2.17 -20.25 10.47
C PRO A 206 -3.65 -20.63 10.51
N ALA A 207 -4.48 -19.69 10.97
CA ALA A 207 -5.94 -19.84 10.98
C ALA A 207 -6.50 -19.38 9.63
N MET A 208 -6.96 -20.32 8.81
CA MET A 208 -7.47 -20.06 7.45
C MET A 208 -8.99 -20.25 7.37
N LYS A 209 -9.64 -19.45 6.49
CA LYS A 209 -11.04 -19.61 6.08
C LYS A 209 -11.15 -19.41 4.57
N GLY A 210 -11.01 -20.50 3.81
CA GLY A 210 -10.85 -20.40 2.36
C GLY A 210 -9.52 -19.74 2.01
N CYS A 211 -9.56 -18.63 1.26
CA CYS A 211 -8.41 -17.80 0.97
C CYS A 211 -8.12 -16.75 2.06
N ASP A 212 -9.12 -16.44 2.90
CA ASP A 212 -8.97 -15.51 4.02
C ASP A 212 -8.22 -16.13 5.20
N PHE A 213 -7.67 -15.29 6.07
CA PHE A 213 -6.91 -15.74 7.24
C PHE A 213 -7.11 -14.81 8.44
N SER A 214 -6.77 -15.31 9.62
CA SER A 214 -6.84 -14.56 10.89
C SER A 214 -5.45 -14.42 11.51
N LEU A 215 -5.12 -13.23 11.97
CA LEU A 215 -3.84 -12.89 12.58
C LEU A 215 -3.91 -12.67 14.11
N SER A 216 -5.12 -12.51 14.69
CA SER A 216 -5.25 -12.29 16.14
C SER A 216 -4.69 -13.45 16.98
N GLY A 217 -4.70 -14.66 16.44
CA GLY A 217 -4.14 -15.83 17.11
C GLY A 217 -2.65 -15.71 17.44
N VAL A 218 -1.87 -14.92 16.66
CA VAL A 218 -0.44 -14.74 16.92
C VAL A 218 -0.18 -13.98 18.22
N GLU A 219 -0.99 -12.96 18.52
CA GLU A 219 -0.87 -12.17 19.75
C GLU A 219 -1.01 -13.07 20.99
N ASN A 220 -2.05 -13.93 21.02
CA ASN A 220 -2.30 -14.85 22.12
C ASN A 220 -1.16 -15.88 22.28
N GLN A 221 -0.67 -16.43 21.19
CA GLN A 221 0.43 -17.41 21.23
C GLN A 221 1.75 -16.76 21.69
N CYS A 222 2.09 -15.57 21.18
CA CYS A 222 3.25 -14.81 21.64
C CYS A 222 3.16 -14.44 23.13
N SER A 223 1.95 -14.05 23.60
CA SER A 223 1.72 -13.79 25.03
C SER A 223 1.96 -15.01 25.90
N ALA A 224 1.45 -16.17 25.48
CA ALA A 224 1.68 -17.44 26.20
C ALA A 224 3.18 -17.81 26.21
N MET A 225 3.90 -17.65 25.10
CA MET A 225 5.34 -17.88 25.02
C MET A 225 6.11 -16.96 25.99
N LEU A 226 5.73 -15.68 26.06
CA LEU A 226 6.35 -14.72 26.96
C LEU A 226 6.13 -15.09 28.46
N GLN A 227 4.91 -15.51 28.81
CA GLN A 227 4.58 -16.00 30.15
C GLN A 227 5.36 -17.27 30.53
N GLN A 228 5.71 -18.11 29.55
CA GLN A 228 6.54 -19.29 29.72
C GLN A 228 8.05 -18.95 29.83
N GLY A 229 8.41 -17.68 29.75
CA GLY A 229 9.82 -17.26 29.81
C GLY A 229 10.63 -17.57 28.56
N ARG A 230 9.97 -17.78 27.39
CA ARG A 230 10.67 -18.03 26.13
C ARG A 230 11.49 -16.82 25.70
N PRO A 231 12.63 -17.00 25.02
CA PRO A 231 13.46 -15.89 24.54
C PRO A 231 12.68 -14.93 23.66
N LYS A 232 12.89 -13.61 23.84
CA LYS A 232 12.24 -12.59 23.01
C LYS A 232 12.53 -12.75 21.52
N ALA A 233 13.75 -13.20 21.17
CA ALA A 233 14.13 -13.48 19.78
C ALA A 233 13.27 -14.59 19.14
N GLU A 234 12.99 -15.65 19.90
CA GLU A 234 12.10 -16.73 19.47
C GLU A 234 10.68 -16.23 19.24
N ILE A 235 10.14 -15.43 20.17
CA ILE A 235 8.78 -14.86 20.07
C ILE A 235 8.66 -13.93 18.85
N ALA A 236 9.67 -13.11 18.62
CA ALA A 236 9.74 -12.22 17.46
C ALA A 236 9.78 -13.04 16.14
N ARG A 237 10.60 -14.09 16.11
CA ARG A 237 10.66 -15.00 14.96
C ARG A 237 9.34 -15.73 14.73
N PHE A 238 8.72 -16.25 15.77
CA PHE A 238 7.42 -16.89 15.71
C PHE A 238 6.34 -15.97 15.13
N CYS A 239 6.31 -14.69 15.53
CA CYS A 239 5.37 -13.72 14.98
C CYS A 239 5.52 -13.56 13.47
N LEU A 240 6.75 -13.39 12.97
CA LEU A 240 7.01 -13.22 11.53
C LEU A 240 6.75 -14.52 10.76
N GLU A 241 7.09 -15.68 11.32
CA GLU A 241 6.79 -16.98 10.70
C GLU A 241 5.28 -17.26 10.64
N TYR A 242 4.51 -16.82 11.66
CA TYR A 242 3.05 -16.94 11.61
C TYR A 242 2.46 -16.11 10.48
N LEU A 243 2.94 -14.86 10.32
CA LEU A 243 2.51 -13.99 9.24
C LEU A 243 2.92 -14.57 7.87
N ARG A 244 4.18 -15.03 7.73
CA ARG A 244 4.68 -15.70 6.52
C ARG A 244 3.80 -16.90 6.15
N ALA A 245 3.57 -17.80 7.09
CA ALA A 245 2.77 -19.02 6.85
C ALA A 245 1.31 -18.69 6.51
N SER A 246 0.71 -17.64 7.12
CA SER A 246 -0.64 -17.18 6.79
C SER A 246 -0.72 -16.70 5.35
N LEU A 247 0.21 -15.84 4.93
CA LEU A 247 0.28 -15.34 3.56
C LEU A 247 0.59 -16.45 2.56
N GLU A 248 1.48 -17.39 2.90
CA GLU A 248 1.80 -18.53 2.04
C GLU A 248 0.61 -19.45 1.81
N LYS A 249 -0.17 -19.76 2.87
CA LYS A 249 -1.41 -20.53 2.73
C LYS A 249 -2.46 -19.80 1.89
N CYS A 250 -2.53 -18.46 2.03
CA CYS A 250 -3.39 -17.63 1.19
C CYS A 250 -2.96 -17.71 -0.28
N VAL A 251 -1.65 -17.58 -0.59
CA VAL A 251 -1.11 -17.74 -1.96
C VAL A 251 -1.49 -19.11 -2.52
N GLN A 252 -1.24 -20.20 -1.78
CA GLN A 252 -1.56 -21.57 -2.22
C GLN A 252 -3.05 -21.74 -2.53
N ALA A 253 -3.94 -21.21 -1.68
CA ALA A 253 -5.38 -21.27 -1.89
C ALA A 253 -5.81 -20.47 -3.14
N LEU A 254 -5.22 -19.28 -3.36
CA LEU A 254 -5.50 -18.46 -4.54
C LEU A 254 -4.95 -19.08 -5.82
N GLN A 255 -3.76 -19.71 -5.77
CA GLN A 255 -3.22 -20.46 -6.92
C GLN A 255 -4.10 -21.66 -7.29
N CYS A 256 -4.65 -22.37 -6.32
CA CYS A 256 -5.64 -23.43 -6.59
C CYS A 256 -6.90 -22.88 -7.30
N GLN A 257 -7.29 -21.64 -7.02
CA GLN A 257 -8.53 -21.04 -7.58
C GLN A 257 -8.31 -20.32 -8.91
N TYR A 258 -7.17 -19.64 -9.08
CA TYR A 258 -6.91 -18.75 -10.21
C TYR A 258 -5.73 -19.17 -11.09
N GLY A 259 -5.04 -20.24 -10.74
CA GLY A 259 -3.80 -20.66 -11.39
C GLY A 259 -2.57 -19.94 -10.84
N ASP A 260 -1.43 -20.24 -11.44
CA ASP A 260 -0.13 -19.68 -11.05
C ASP A 260 0.05 -18.27 -11.63
N LEU A 261 -0.54 -17.29 -10.95
CA LEU A 261 -0.46 -15.88 -11.33
C LEU A 261 0.75 -15.21 -10.68
N PRO A 262 1.37 -14.21 -11.35
CA PRO A 262 2.41 -13.39 -10.75
C PRO A 262 1.96 -12.73 -9.43
N LEU A 263 2.86 -12.64 -8.46
CA LEU A 263 2.60 -12.03 -7.15
C LEU A 263 3.33 -10.71 -7.03
N LEU A 264 2.60 -9.65 -6.69
CA LEU A 264 3.13 -8.32 -6.38
C LEU A 264 2.79 -7.96 -4.94
N PHE A 265 3.81 -7.75 -4.11
CA PHE A 265 3.65 -7.36 -2.71
C PHE A 265 3.94 -5.87 -2.49
N ALA A 266 3.07 -5.22 -1.74
CA ALA A 266 3.20 -3.84 -1.27
C ALA A 266 2.81 -3.74 0.22
N GLY A 267 3.12 -2.60 0.83
CA GLY A 267 2.87 -2.34 2.25
C GLY A 267 4.14 -2.48 3.10
N GLY A 268 4.17 -1.68 4.18
CA GLY A 268 5.37 -1.57 5.02
C GLY A 268 5.83 -2.89 5.66
N VAL A 269 4.90 -3.81 5.91
CA VAL A 269 5.22 -5.14 6.47
C VAL A 269 6.04 -5.97 5.49
N MET A 270 5.80 -5.82 4.19
CA MET A 270 6.52 -6.57 3.15
C MET A 270 7.93 -6.04 2.85
N SER A 271 8.37 -5.01 3.58
CA SER A 271 9.78 -4.60 3.61
C SER A 271 10.66 -5.51 4.46
N ASN A 272 10.05 -6.37 5.28
CA ASN A 272 10.72 -7.34 6.14
C ASN A 272 11.50 -8.37 5.30
N SER A 273 12.78 -8.58 5.60
CA SER A 273 13.66 -9.47 4.81
C SER A 273 13.22 -10.93 4.89
N ILE A 274 12.80 -11.42 6.06
CA ILE A 274 12.34 -12.81 6.24
C ILE A 274 11.14 -13.11 5.32
N LEU A 275 10.19 -12.17 5.23
CA LEU A 275 9.03 -12.31 4.35
C LEU A 275 9.44 -12.21 2.87
N ARG A 276 10.24 -11.19 2.53
CA ARG A 276 10.68 -10.97 1.13
C ARG A 276 11.43 -12.15 0.58
N ASP A 277 12.42 -12.66 1.33
CA ASP A 277 13.26 -13.77 0.89
C ASP A 277 12.42 -15.04 0.67
N ALA A 278 11.50 -15.34 1.60
CA ALA A 278 10.62 -16.50 1.48
C ALA A 278 9.74 -16.45 0.22
N PHE A 279 9.11 -15.32 -0.07
CA PHE A 279 8.23 -15.20 -1.24
C PHE A 279 9.01 -14.96 -2.54
N THR A 280 10.20 -14.36 -2.49
CA THR A 280 11.07 -14.27 -3.67
C THR A 280 11.56 -15.65 -4.09
N VAL A 281 12.09 -16.44 -3.15
CA VAL A 281 12.65 -17.77 -3.43
C VAL A 281 11.54 -18.78 -3.74
N GLY A 282 10.45 -18.77 -2.95
CA GLY A 282 9.39 -19.77 -3.07
C GLY A 282 8.45 -19.54 -4.26
N TYR A 283 8.24 -18.28 -4.68
CA TYR A 283 7.18 -17.92 -5.62
C TYR A 283 7.63 -16.94 -6.72
N GLY A 284 8.88 -16.51 -6.76
CA GLY A 284 9.33 -15.48 -7.71
C GLY A 284 8.59 -14.15 -7.58
N ALA A 285 8.15 -13.82 -6.36
CA ALA A 285 7.32 -12.65 -6.11
C ALA A 285 8.07 -11.33 -6.28
N TYR A 286 7.35 -10.29 -6.68
CA TYR A 286 7.83 -8.92 -6.84
C TYR A 286 7.42 -8.06 -5.64
N PHE A 287 8.24 -7.06 -5.30
CA PHE A 287 8.01 -6.22 -4.13
C PHE A 287 8.16 -4.74 -4.47
N ALA A 288 7.17 -3.95 -4.07
CA ALA A 288 7.27 -2.50 -4.11
C ALA A 288 8.25 -2.00 -3.03
N PRO A 289 9.16 -1.06 -3.36
CA PRO A 289 9.97 -0.40 -2.34
C PRO A 289 9.11 0.37 -1.32
N PRO A 290 9.60 0.57 -0.08
CA PRO A 290 8.83 1.24 0.97
C PRO A 290 8.29 2.62 0.59
N VAL A 291 9.01 3.38 -0.22
CA VAL A 291 8.62 4.73 -0.68
C VAL A 291 7.31 4.70 -1.50
N PHE A 292 7.02 3.59 -2.17
CA PHE A 292 5.81 3.36 -2.98
C PHE A 292 4.76 2.50 -2.27
N SER A 293 5.04 2.04 -1.06
CA SER A 293 4.17 1.14 -0.29
C SER A 293 3.22 1.87 0.67
N ALA A 294 3.42 3.17 0.91
CA ALA A 294 2.53 4.02 1.71
C ALA A 294 1.67 4.89 0.80
N ASP A 295 0.62 5.50 1.36
CA ASP A 295 -0.23 6.45 0.63
C ASP A 295 0.63 7.51 -0.07
N ASN A 296 0.43 7.64 -1.37
CA ASN A 296 1.16 8.58 -2.19
C ASN A 296 0.46 8.81 -3.53
N ALA A 297 0.69 9.99 -4.12
CA ALA A 297 0.16 10.36 -5.43
C ALA A 297 1.00 9.81 -6.61
N ALA A 298 2.13 9.14 -6.35
CA ALA A 298 3.00 8.61 -7.39
C ALA A 298 2.25 7.68 -8.35
N GLY A 299 1.45 6.76 -7.79
CA GLY A 299 0.64 5.85 -8.61
C GLY A 299 -0.43 6.58 -9.43
N ILE A 300 -0.99 7.68 -8.94
CA ILE A 300 -1.93 8.51 -9.70
C ILE A 300 -1.20 9.21 -10.86
N ALA A 301 0.01 9.71 -10.65
CA ALA A 301 0.84 10.29 -11.73
C ALA A 301 1.20 9.22 -12.78
N VAL A 302 1.55 8.00 -12.34
CA VAL A 302 1.81 6.85 -13.24
C VAL A 302 0.58 6.48 -14.06
N LEU A 303 -0.60 6.38 -13.44
CA LEU A 303 -1.85 6.11 -14.15
C LEU A 303 -2.19 7.21 -15.15
N THR A 304 -1.92 8.47 -14.80
CA THR A 304 -2.09 9.61 -15.70
C THR A 304 -1.18 9.48 -16.91
N ALA A 305 0.10 9.20 -16.71
CA ALA A 305 1.07 8.98 -17.79
C ALA A 305 0.72 7.78 -18.69
N LEU A 306 0.18 6.70 -18.11
CA LEU A 306 -0.34 5.56 -18.88
C LEU A 306 -1.52 5.96 -19.78
N LYS A 307 -2.38 6.89 -19.35
CA LYS A 307 -3.46 7.43 -20.17
C LYS A 307 -2.95 8.28 -21.33
N GLU A 308 -1.83 8.94 -21.14
CA GLU A 308 -1.13 9.72 -22.19
C GLU A 308 -0.19 8.86 -23.06
N GLY A 309 -0.12 7.53 -22.83
CA GLY A 309 0.64 6.61 -23.67
C GLY A 309 2.15 6.65 -23.43
N TRP A 310 2.61 7.01 -22.23
CA TRP A 310 4.05 7.14 -21.95
C TRP A 310 4.78 5.83 -21.66
N PHE A 311 4.08 4.69 -21.47
CA PHE A 311 4.66 3.38 -21.12
C PHE A 311 4.15 2.25 -22.03
#